data_a5a56654842d7b4b99c681f9dae6523a
#
_entry.id   a5a56654842d7b4b99c681f9dae6523a
#
_cell.length_a   1.000
_cell.length_b   1.000
_cell.length_c   1.000
_cell.angle_alpha   90.00
_cell.angle_beta   90.00
_cell.angle_gamma   90.00
#
_symmetry.space_group_name_H-M   'P 1'
#
loop_
_entity.id
_entity.type
_entity.pdbx_description
1 polymer ?
#
loop_
_entity_poly.entity_id
_entity_poly.type
_entity_poly.pdbx_seq_one_letter_code
_entity_poly.pdbx_strand_id
1 'polypeptide(L)'
;MINSAADACRFAAAAKYPPSGERSWGPLRAMALQSPRTAPVDYMREANNGTLAFAMIETAAALDCVDAIASTPGIDALFVGPYDLATALSGGTAQDVQAPEVEQAIDRICAAAKKSGKIPSIYCRDAESAVALAKRGYGFIIAGNDLTTLRAATVAQLKELKS
;
A
#
# COMPACT_ATOMS: atom_id res chain seq x y z
N MET A 1 -11.58 1.52 3.65
CA MET A 1 -11.43 1.22 2.19
C MET A 1 -11.54 2.52 1.38
N ILE A 2 -10.79 2.61 0.30
CA ILE A 2 -10.84 3.74 -0.63
C ILE A 2 -11.63 3.26 -1.84
N ASN A 3 -12.85 3.78 -2.02
CA ASN A 3 -13.76 3.37 -3.10
C ASN A 3 -14.07 4.51 -4.08
N SER A 4 -13.56 5.70 -3.80
CA SER A 4 -13.81 6.89 -4.62
C SER A 4 -12.71 7.93 -4.47
N ALA A 5 -12.66 8.92 -5.37
CA ALA A 5 -11.78 10.09 -5.20
C ALA A 5 -12.09 10.87 -3.91
N ALA A 6 -13.36 10.92 -3.50
CA ALA A 6 -13.76 11.56 -2.24
C ALA A 6 -13.20 10.83 -1.01
N ASP A 7 -13.13 9.49 -1.04
CA ASP A 7 -12.47 8.72 0.02
C ASP A 7 -10.96 9.00 0.04
N ALA A 8 -10.34 9.05 -1.13
CA ALA A 8 -8.92 9.36 -1.27
C ALA A 8 -8.60 10.77 -0.73
N CYS A 9 -9.44 11.77 -1.03
CA CYS A 9 -9.30 13.12 -0.47
C CYS A 9 -9.37 13.11 1.07
N ARG A 10 -10.37 12.43 1.66
CA ARG A 10 -10.50 12.33 3.13
C ARG A 10 -9.30 11.61 3.75
N PHE A 11 -8.82 10.55 3.12
CA PHE A 11 -7.64 9.82 3.58
C PHE A 11 -6.38 10.69 3.53
N ALA A 12 -6.14 11.39 2.42
CA ALA A 12 -5.02 12.32 2.27
C ALA A 12 -5.07 13.45 3.31
N ALA A 13 -6.27 14.04 3.52
CA ALA A 13 -6.48 15.08 4.54
C ALA A 13 -6.12 14.59 5.95
N ALA A 14 -6.52 13.36 6.30
CA ALA A 14 -6.19 12.78 7.59
C ALA A 14 -4.69 12.43 7.76
N ALA A 15 -3.99 12.15 6.66
CA ALA A 15 -2.56 11.77 6.68
C ALA A 15 -1.60 12.94 6.73
N LYS A 16 -1.98 14.09 6.17
CA LYS A 16 -1.11 15.25 5.99
C LYS A 16 -1.47 16.39 6.97
N TYR A 17 -0.46 17.14 7.41
CA TYR A 17 -0.66 18.36 8.20
C TYR A 17 -1.12 19.54 7.33
N PRO A 18 -1.74 20.58 7.93
CA PRO A 18 -2.01 21.83 7.22
C PRO A 18 -0.74 22.42 6.54
N PRO A 19 -0.84 23.07 5.38
CA PRO A 19 -2.08 23.37 4.65
C PRO A 19 -2.56 22.23 3.72
N SER A 20 -1.80 21.13 3.60
CA SER A 20 -2.08 20.02 2.68
C SER A 20 -3.15 19.05 3.20
N GLY A 21 -3.46 19.08 4.49
CA GLY A 21 -4.43 18.22 5.15
C GLY A 21 -4.90 18.77 6.48
N GLU A 22 -5.51 17.90 7.29
CA GLU A 22 -6.16 18.20 8.56
C GLU A 22 -5.64 17.34 9.72
N ARG A 23 -4.48 16.67 9.51
CA ARG A 23 -3.89 15.80 10.53
C ARG A 23 -3.68 16.55 11.83
N SER A 24 -4.17 15.99 12.95
CA SER A 24 -3.98 16.55 14.28
C SER A 24 -2.51 16.51 14.71
N TRP A 25 -2.09 17.56 15.41
CA TRP A 25 -0.76 17.61 16.01
C TRP A 25 -0.66 16.66 17.22
N GLY A 26 0.37 15.82 17.23
CA GLY A 26 0.62 14.88 18.33
C GLY A 26 1.81 13.94 18.05
N PRO A 27 2.90 14.42 17.41
CA PRO A 27 3.99 13.56 16.95
C PRO A 27 5.06 13.30 18.03
N LEU A 28 4.80 13.53 19.32
CA LEU A 28 5.81 13.53 20.38
C LEU A 28 6.77 12.33 20.32
N ARG A 29 6.22 11.12 20.15
CA ARG A 29 7.02 9.90 20.06
C ARG A 29 7.77 9.81 18.73
N ALA A 30 7.14 10.18 17.62
CA ALA A 30 7.77 10.16 16.30
C ALA A 30 8.95 11.14 16.25
N MET A 31 8.79 12.33 16.79
CA MET A 31 9.88 13.32 16.89
C MET A 31 11.05 12.78 17.74
N ALA A 32 10.75 12.18 18.89
CA ALA A 32 11.78 11.60 19.76
C ALA A 32 12.56 10.46 19.12
N LEU A 33 11.90 9.67 18.23
CA LEU A 33 12.54 8.58 17.49
C LEU A 33 13.39 9.08 16.31
N GLN A 34 13.03 10.19 15.68
CA GLN A 34 13.82 10.79 14.60
C GLN A 34 15.09 11.46 15.13
N SER A 35 14.94 12.38 16.04
CA SER A 35 16.04 13.04 16.74
C SER A 35 15.52 13.75 17.99
N PRO A 36 16.17 13.58 19.15
CA PRO A 36 15.79 14.31 20.38
C PRO A 36 15.92 15.85 20.27
N ARG A 37 16.55 16.33 19.19
CA ARG A 37 16.82 17.76 18.94
C ARG A 37 15.97 18.36 17.84
N THR A 38 15.08 17.60 17.19
CA THR A 38 14.22 18.15 16.13
C THR A 38 13.23 19.12 16.73
N ALA A 39 13.29 20.37 16.27
CA ALA A 39 12.34 21.39 16.72
C ALA A 39 10.94 21.07 16.14
N PRO A 40 9.84 21.29 16.89
CA PRO A 40 8.49 21.01 16.42
C PRO A 40 8.13 21.66 15.07
N VAL A 41 8.61 22.88 14.82
CA VAL A 41 8.36 23.59 13.57
C VAL A 41 9.07 22.93 12.38
N ASP A 42 10.26 22.40 12.58
CA ASP A 42 11.02 21.74 11.51
C ASP A 42 10.40 20.38 11.19
N TYR A 43 10.02 19.63 12.23
CA TYR A 43 9.25 18.39 12.05
C TYR A 43 7.97 18.62 11.22
N MET A 44 7.21 19.67 11.56
CA MET A 44 5.95 19.96 10.87
C MET A 44 6.16 20.33 9.41
N ARG A 45 7.23 21.09 9.07
CA ARG A 45 7.57 21.44 7.69
C ARG A 45 7.90 20.22 6.83
N GLU A 46 8.57 19.24 7.40
CA GLU A 46 9.08 18.07 6.68
C GLU A 46 8.13 16.88 6.70
N ALA A 47 7.25 16.80 7.70
CA ALA A 47 6.40 15.64 7.94
C ALA A 47 5.52 15.27 6.74
N ASN A 48 5.00 16.25 5.99
CA ASN A 48 4.18 15.99 4.81
C ASN A 48 4.96 15.34 3.67
N ASN A 49 6.25 15.62 3.56
CA ASN A 49 7.14 15.02 2.56
C ASN A 49 7.60 13.61 3.01
N GLY A 50 7.79 13.41 4.31
CA GLY A 50 8.22 12.14 4.89
C GLY A 50 7.08 11.14 5.15
N THR A 51 5.83 11.59 5.21
CA THR A 51 4.66 10.71 5.43
C THR A 51 4.06 10.32 4.09
N LEU A 52 4.09 9.05 3.74
CA LEU A 52 3.51 8.52 2.51
C LEU A 52 2.08 8.01 2.76
N ALA A 53 1.13 8.47 1.94
CA ALA A 53 -0.26 8.04 1.94
C ALA A 53 -0.49 7.00 0.83
N PHE A 54 -0.64 5.73 1.21
CA PHE A 54 -0.90 4.62 0.32
C PHE A 54 -2.41 4.37 0.23
N ALA A 55 -3.02 4.70 -0.90
CA ALA A 55 -4.43 4.40 -1.14
C ALA A 55 -4.59 2.94 -1.55
N MET A 56 -5.30 2.15 -0.73
CA MET A 56 -5.54 0.74 -1.01
C MET A 56 -6.64 0.57 -2.06
N ILE A 57 -6.32 -0.16 -3.14
CA ILE A 57 -7.20 -0.49 -4.26
C ILE A 57 -7.47 -1.99 -4.23
N GLU A 58 -8.66 -2.36 -3.75
CA GLU A 58 -9.01 -3.75 -3.45
C GLU A 58 -10.49 -4.07 -3.69
N THR A 59 -11.23 -3.16 -4.34
CA THR A 59 -12.66 -3.33 -4.65
C THR A 59 -12.93 -2.99 -6.11
N ALA A 60 -14.03 -3.50 -6.67
CA ALA A 60 -14.46 -3.16 -8.02
C ALA A 60 -14.72 -1.64 -8.15
N ALA A 61 -15.37 -1.02 -7.16
CA ALA A 61 -15.62 0.42 -7.15
C ALA A 61 -14.33 1.26 -7.17
N ALA A 62 -13.30 0.85 -6.42
CA ALA A 62 -12.00 1.50 -6.44
C ALA A 62 -11.31 1.35 -7.81
N LEU A 63 -11.41 0.17 -8.41
CA LEU A 63 -10.87 -0.11 -9.74
C LEU A 63 -11.53 0.74 -10.82
N ASP A 64 -12.85 0.91 -10.76
CA ASP A 64 -13.62 1.70 -11.73
C ASP A 64 -13.18 3.17 -11.75
N CYS A 65 -12.83 3.73 -10.58
CA CYS A 65 -12.39 5.12 -10.45
C CYS A 65 -10.89 5.28 -10.14
N VAL A 66 -10.06 4.29 -10.45
CA VAL A 66 -8.63 4.25 -10.10
C VAL A 66 -7.84 5.47 -10.60
N ASP A 67 -8.12 5.97 -11.80
CA ASP A 67 -7.46 7.17 -12.33
C ASP A 67 -7.79 8.42 -11.51
N ALA A 68 -9.03 8.56 -11.04
CA ALA A 68 -9.45 9.67 -10.19
C ALA A 68 -8.81 9.59 -8.79
N ILE A 69 -8.72 8.38 -8.22
CA ILE A 69 -8.01 8.14 -6.96
C ILE A 69 -6.53 8.47 -7.12
N ALA A 70 -5.89 7.99 -8.18
CA ALA A 70 -4.47 8.23 -8.47
C ALA A 70 -4.15 9.73 -8.64
N SER A 71 -5.07 10.50 -9.21
CA SER A 71 -4.90 11.93 -9.44
C SER A 71 -5.14 12.78 -8.19
N THR A 72 -5.59 12.19 -7.08
CA THR A 72 -5.93 12.92 -5.85
C THR A 72 -4.65 13.50 -5.21
N PRO A 73 -4.61 14.82 -4.93
CA PRO A 73 -3.52 15.43 -4.20
C PRO A 73 -3.35 14.82 -2.80
N GLY A 74 -2.09 14.64 -2.37
CA GLY A 74 -1.78 14.07 -1.05
C GLY A 74 -1.77 12.53 -1.01
N ILE A 75 -2.23 11.84 -2.05
CA ILE A 75 -1.95 10.40 -2.25
C ILE A 75 -0.55 10.27 -2.85
N ASP A 76 0.26 9.39 -2.29
CA ASP A 76 1.64 9.14 -2.72
C ASP A 76 1.79 7.81 -3.47
N ALA A 77 0.94 6.85 -3.16
CA ALA A 77 0.98 5.51 -3.74
C ALA A 77 -0.41 4.91 -3.93
N LEU A 78 -0.56 4.02 -4.92
CA LEU A 78 -1.68 3.08 -5.01
C LEU A 78 -1.20 1.70 -4.57
N PHE A 79 -1.85 1.14 -3.56
CA PHE A 79 -1.50 -0.16 -2.99
C PHE A 79 -2.55 -1.21 -3.35
N VAL A 80 -2.14 -2.25 -4.05
CA VAL A 80 -3.05 -3.35 -4.43
C VAL A 80 -3.15 -4.36 -3.30
N GLY A 81 -4.40 -4.64 -2.84
CA GLY A 81 -4.74 -5.79 -2.02
C GLY A 81 -5.25 -6.94 -2.92
N PRO A 82 -4.37 -7.83 -3.45
CA PRO A 82 -4.75 -8.73 -4.54
C PRO A 82 -5.78 -9.77 -4.15
N TYR A 83 -5.80 -10.20 -2.89
CA TYR A 83 -6.76 -11.21 -2.41
C TYR A 83 -8.16 -10.62 -2.24
N ASP A 84 -8.26 -9.42 -1.68
CA ASP A 84 -9.54 -8.72 -1.55
C ASP A 84 -10.05 -8.28 -2.91
N LEU A 85 -9.15 -7.85 -3.80
CA LEU A 85 -9.49 -7.53 -5.19
C LEU A 85 -10.03 -8.75 -5.94
N ALA A 86 -9.40 -9.92 -5.81
CA ALA A 86 -9.88 -11.17 -6.40
C ALA A 86 -11.25 -11.55 -5.84
N THR A 87 -11.44 -11.43 -4.53
CA THR A 87 -12.72 -11.67 -3.87
C THR A 87 -13.80 -10.71 -4.40
N ALA A 88 -13.47 -9.43 -4.55
CA ALA A 88 -14.42 -8.43 -5.03
C ALA A 88 -14.81 -8.66 -6.50
N LEU A 89 -13.83 -8.95 -7.37
CA LEU A 89 -14.07 -9.16 -8.80
C LEU A 89 -14.83 -10.47 -9.07
N SER A 90 -14.61 -11.51 -8.27
CA SER A 90 -15.35 -12.78 -8.38
C SER A 90 -16.74 -12.74 -7.73
N GLY A 91 -17.16 -11.60 -7.16
CA GLY A 91 -18.42 -11.52 -6.40
C GLY A 91 -18.43 -12.38 -5.13
N GLY A 92 -17.26 -12.59 -4.50
CA GLY A 92 -17.10 -13.36 -3.26
C GLY A 92 -17.01 -14.88 -3.45
N THR A 93 -16.85 -15.36 -4.69
CA THR A 93 -16.84 -16.79 -4.99
C THR A 93 -15.44 -17.40 -5.06
N ALA A 94 -14.39 -16.61 -5.24
CA ALA A 94 -13.00 -17.06 -5.36
C ALA A 94 -12.01 -16.03 -4.84
N GLN A 95 -10.81 -16.48 -4.47
CA GLN A 95 -9.64 -15.66 -4.14
C GLN A 95 -8.44 -15.99 -5.04
N ASP A 96 -8.72 -16.29 -6.31
CA ASP A 96 -7.66 -16.59 -7.28
C ASP A 96 -6.99 -15.29 -7.77
N VAL A 97 -5.81 -15.01 -7.23
CA VAL A 97 -5.02 -13.84 -7.61
C VAL A 97 -4.37 -13.97 -9.00
N GLN A 98 -4.41 -15.16 -9.61
CA GLN A 98 -3.91 -15.44 -10.96
C GLN A 98 -5.02 -15.43 -12.02
N ALA A 99 -6.26 -15.24 -11.62
CA ALA A 99 -7.38 -15.12 -12.54
C ALA A 99 -7.12 -13.96 -13.54
N PRO A 100 -7.42 -14.15 -14.83
CA PRO A 100 -7.10 -13.16 -15.88
C PRO A 100 -7.64 -11.77 -15.60
N GLU A 101 -8.84 -11.66 -15.02
CA GLU A 101 -9.45 -10.39 -14.64
C GLU A 101 -8.70 -9.69 -13.49
N VAL A 102 -8.14 -10.45 -12.56
CA VAL A 102 -7.34 -9.92 -11.45
C VAL A 102 -5.98 -9.43 -11.96
N GLU A 103 -5.33 -10.20 -12.82
CA GLU A 103 -4.07 -9.84 -13.47
C GLU A 103 -4.22 -8.54 -14.30
N GLN A 104 -5.30 -8.41 -15.07
CA GLN A 104 -5.61 -7.19 -15.82
C GLN A 104 -5.86 -6.00 -14.89
N ALA A 105 -6.56 -6.21 -13.78
CA ALA A 105 -6.80 -5.17 -12.79
C ALA A 105 -5.50 -4.70 -12.13
N ILE A 106 -4.60 -5.63 -11.77
CA ILE A 106 -3.27 -5.34 -11.24
C ILE A 106 -2.48 -4.47 -12.22
N ASP A 107 -2.44 -4.84 -13.52
CA ASP A 107 -1.76 -4.04 -14.54
C ASP A 107 -2.38 -2.65 -14.72
N ARG A 108 -3.71 -2.54 -14.71
CA ARG A 108 -4.43 -1.26 -14.79
C ARG A 108 -4.10 -0.34 -13.62
N ILE A 109 -4.04 -0.85 -12.40
CA ILE A 109 -3.70 -0.07 -11.20
C ILE A 109 -2.24 0.42 -11.28
N CYS A 110 -1.31 -0.45 -11.70
CA CYS A 110 0.08 -0.08 -11.93
C CYS A 110 0.22 1.05 -12.94
N ALA A 111 -0.48 0.94 -14.07
CA ALA A 111 -0.49 1.95 -15.14
C ALA A 111 -1.07 3.29 -14.65
N ALA A 112 -2.18 3.28 -13.91
CA ALA A 112 -2.80 4.47 -13.35
C ALA A 112 -1.89 5.18 -12.36
N ALA A 113 -1.20 4.43 -11.48
CA ALA A 113 -0.22 4.96 -10.56
C ALA A 113 0.92 5.66 -11.31
N LYS A 114 1.54 4.99 -12.27
CA LYS A 114 2.65 5.54 -13.07
C LYS A 114 2.24 6.79 -13.85
N LYS A 115 1.09 6.77 -14.49
CA LYS A 115 0.52 7.90 -15.24
C LYS A 115 0.36 9.15 -14.37
N SER A 116 0.01 8.97 -13.11
CA SER A 116 -0.20 10.05 -12.14
C SER A 116 1.07 10.38 -11.32
N GLY A 117 2.23 9.80 -11.64
CA GLY A 117 3.47 10.01 -10.89
C GLY A 117 3.44 9.45 -9.46
N LYS A 118 2.57 8.45 -9.20
CA LYS A 118 2.45 7.78 -7.90
C LYS A 118 3.24 6.49 -7.88
N ILE A 119 3.53 5.98 -6.67
CA ILE A 119 4.25 4.73 -6.47
C ILE A 119 3.28 3.56 -6.68
N PRO A 120 3.47 2.70 -7.70
CA PRO A 120 2.74 1.45 -7.79
C PRO A 120 3.17 0.52 -6.67
N SER A 121 2.23 0.02 -5.88
CA SER A 121 2.51 -0.77 -4.69
C SER A 121 1.59 -1.97 -4.60
N ILE A 122 2.09 -3.10 -4.09
CA ILE A 122 1.32 -4.34 -4.03
C ILE A 122 1.82 -5.26 -2.92
N TYR A 123 0.91 -6.08 -2.38
CA TYR A 123 1.26 -7.24 -1.57
C TYR A 123 1.45 -8.48 -2.45
N CYS A 124 2.41 -9.34 -2.12
CA CYS A 124 2.55 -10.68 -2.69
C CYS A 124 2.97 -11.70 -1.64
N ARG A 125 2.79 -12.99 -1.96
CA ARG A 125 2.99 -14.07 -1.00
C ARG A 125 4.44 -14.40 -0.72
N ASP A 126 5.31 -14.25 -1.72
CA ASP A 126 6.69 -14.76 -1.69
C ASP A 126 7.66 -13.90 -2.53
N ALA A 127 8.95 -14.20 -2.38
CA ALA A 127 10.02 -13.46 -3.05
C ALA A 127 10.02 -13.66 -4.58
N GLU A 128 9.59 -14.82 -5.09
CA GLU A 128 9.51 -15.08 -6.52
C GLU A 128 8.47 -14.17 -7.18
N SER A 129 7.29 -14.11 -6.59
CA SER A 129 6.23 -13.18 -7.00
C SER A 129 6.68 -11.72 -6.91
N ALA A 130 7.44 -11.35 -5.86
CA ALA A 130 7.96 -10.00 -5.70
C ALA A 130 8.91 -9.62 -6.85
N VAL A 131 9.80 -10.51 -7.25
CA VAL A 131 10.72 -10.29 -8.39
C VAL A 131 9.95 -10.11 -9.69
N ALA A 132 8.91 -10.92 -9.93
CA ALA A 132 8.06 -10.81 -11.11
C ALA A 132 7.32 -9.46 -11.15
N LEU A 133 6.74 -9.04 -10.02
CA LEU A 133 6.04 -7.75 -9.89
C LEU A 133 6.97 -6.54 -10.03
N ALA A 134 8.20 -6.62 -9.51
CA ALA A 134 9.20 -5.58 -9.71
C ALA A 134 9.54 -5.39 -11.20
N LYS A 135 9.64 -6.49 -11.99
CA LYS A 135 9.83 -6.43 -13.44
C LYS A 135 8.63 -5.81 -14.18
N ARG A 136 7.41 -5.94 -13.64
CA ARG A 136 6.19 -5.27 -14.14
C ARG A 136 6.19 -3.77 -13.80
N GLY A 137 7.08 -3.33 -12.90
CA GLY A 137 7.31 -1.93 -12.55
C GLY A 137 6.62 -1.48 -11.28
N TYR A 138 6.31 -2.40 -10.38
CA TYR A 138 5.93 -2.07 -9.01
C TYR A 138 7.15 -1.55 -8.24
N GLY A 139 7.01 -0.40 -7.59
CA GLY A 139 8.10 0.29 -6.87
C GLY A 139 8.12 0.00 -5.37
N PHE A 140 7.01 -0.44 -4.79
CA PHE A 140 6.91 -0.84 -3.39
C PHE A 140 6.16 -2.16 -3.28
N ILE A 141 6.80 -3.19 -2.74
CA ILE A 141 6.26 -4.56 -2.70
C ILE A 141 6.41 -5.11 -1.28
N ILE A 142 5.29 -5.54 -0.70
CA ILE A 142 5.30 -6.30 0.55
C ILE A 142 5.31 -7.78 0.18
N ALA A 143 6.38 -8.49 0.53
CA ALA A 143 6.55 -9.91 0.24
C ALA A 143 6.37 -10.75 1.51
N GLY A 144 5.31 -11.55 1.55
CA GLY A 144 4.99 -12.44 2.66
C GLY A 144 4.38 -11.74 3.87
N ASN A 145 4.22 -12.52 4.94
CA ASN A 145 3.73 -12.06 6.23
C ASN A 145 4.50 -12.71 7.39
N ASP A 146 4.39 -12.13 8.57
CA ASP A 146 5.06 -12.56 9.80
C ASP A 146 4.74 -14.00 10.19
N LEU A 147 3.47 -14.40 10.13
CA LEU A 147 3.01 -15.74 10.53
C LEU A 147 3.62 -16.83 9.65
N THR A 148 3.59 -16.66 8.33
CA THR A 148 4.16 -17.66 7.40
C THR A 148 5.67 -17.73 7.53
N THR A 149 6.34 -16.61 7.73
CA THR A 149 7.78 -16.53 7.94
C THR A 149 8.21 -17.22 9.23
N LEU A 150 7.53 -16.90 10.34
CA LEU A 150 7.80 -17.53 11.63
C LEU A 150 7.56 -19.05 11.59
N ARG A 151 6.44 -19.47 11.00
CA ARG A 151 6.11 -20.90 10.85
C ARG A 151 7.16 -21.65 10.02
N ALA A 152 7.58 -21.08 8.90
CA ALA A 152 8.58 -21.71 8.03
C ALA A 152 9.94 -21.87 8.76
N ALA A 153 10.39 -20.83 9.46
CA ALA A 153 11.62 -20.90 10.26
C ALA A 153 11.54 -21.93 11.38
N THR A 154 10.42 -21.97 12.12
CA THR A 154 10.21 -22.93 13.21
C THR A 154 10.18 -24.37 12.68
N VAL A 155 9.49 -24.62 11.56
CA VAL A 155 9.47 -25.96 10.95
C VAL A 155 10.86 -26.41 10.50
N ALA A 156 11.67 -25.50 9.93
CA ALA A 156 13.05 -25.81 9.54
C ALA A 156 13.88 -26.23 10.76
N GLN A 157 13.85 -25.46 11.84
CA GLN A 157 14.57 -25.79 13.08
C GLN A 157 14.13 -27.13 13.70
N LEU A 158 12.81 -27.40 13.73
CA LEU A 158 12.30 -28.68 14.26
C LEU A 158 12.72 -29.89 13.42
N LYS A 159 12.93 -29.73 12.12
CA LYS A 159 13.48 -30.79 11.28
C LYS A 159 14.93 -31.11 11.61
N GLU A 160 15.75 -30.06 11.82
CA GLU A 160 17.16 -30.22 12.21
C GLU A 160 17.31 -30.92 13.58
N LEU A 161 16.43 -30.62 14.54
CA LEU A 161 16.45 -31.27 15.86
C LEU A 161 16.04 -32.76 15.83
N LYS A 162 15.41 -33.23 14.77
CA LYS A 162 14.94 -34.60 14.60
C LYS A 162 15.86 -35.45 13.70
N SER A 163 16.84 -34.82 13.05
CA SER A 163 17.87 -35.48 12.24
C SER A 163 19.05 -35.92 13.09
#